data_ff26c87dc6abdbf7cf7a847bf47c5393
#
_entry.id   ff26c87dc6abdbf7cf7a847bf47c5393
#
_cell.length_a   1.000
_cell.length_b   1.000
_cell.length_c   1.000
_cell.angle_alpha   90.00
_cell.angle_beta   90.00
_cell.angle_gamma   90.00
#
_symmetry.space_group_name_H-M   'P 1'
#
loop_
_entity.id
_entity.type
_entity.pdbx_description
1 polymer ?
#
loop_
_entity_poly.entity_id
_entity_poly.type
_entity_poly.pdbx_seq_one_letter_code
_entity_poly.pdbx_strand_id
1 'polypeptide(L)'
;MFKLLEQVRIPTLDLPVEARRKLWFKPFMQSYLVVFIGYLTMYLIRKNFNIAQNDMIQEYGLSMTELGMIGLGFSITYGVGKTVVSYYADGKNTKQFLPLMLILSALCMLGFSASMGGTGFSLYFMIFFYALSGFFQSCGGSCSYSTITKWTPRNKRGTYLGMWNLSHNVGGAGAAGVALFGANYLFDGNVLGMFIFPSIIALIVGFVGLRFGSDSPEAYGLGKVEELFDEV
;
A
#
# COMPACT_ATOMS: atom_id res chain seq x y z
N MET A 1 13.86 -14.10 -0.52
CA MET A 1 13.12 -12.89 -0.13
C MET A 1 13.95 -11.61 -0.27
N PHE A 2 15.19 -11.57 0.19
CA PHE A 2 16.03 -10.34 0.16
C PHE A 2 16.40 -9.87 -1.25
N LYS A 3 16.65 -10.76 -2.23
CA LYS A 3 16.96 -10.39 -3.62
C LYS A 3 15.83 -9.60 -4.31
N LEU A 4 14.57 -9.83 -3.95
CA LEU A 4 13.42 -9.10 -4.51
C LEU A 4 13.45 -7.61 -4.14
N LEU A 5 14.03 -7.28 -2.98
CA LEU A 5 14.09 -5.91 -2.45
C LEU A 5 15.40 -5.19 -2.79
N GLU A 6 16.31 -5.82 -3.51
CA GLU A 6 17.53 -5.17 -3.99
C GLU A 6 17.19 -4.21 -5.12
N GLN A 7 17.91 -3.08 -5.16
CA GLN A 7 17.81 -2.15 -6.28
C GLN A 7 18.44 -2.79 -7.51
N VAL A 8 17.68 -2.85 -8.58
CA VAL A 8 18.20 -3.31 -9.87
C VAL A 8 18.83 -2.11 -10.57
N ARG A 9 20.13 -2.21 -10.88
CA ARG A 9 20.86 -1.21 -11.66
C ARG A 9 21.60 -1.94 -12.78
N ILE A 10 21.29 -1.58 -14.02
CA ILE A 10 21.98 -2.10 -15.19
C ILE A 10 22.78 -0.98 -15.86
N PRO A 11 23.85 -1.30 -16.60
CA PRO A 11 24.61 -0.31 -17.34
C PRO A 11 23.69 0.54 -18.24
N THR A 12 23.99 1.82 -18.33
CA THR A 12 23.24 2.73 -19.18
C THR A 12 23.34 2.28 -20.63
N LEU A 13 22.19 2.25 -21.32
CA LEU A 13 22.11 1.90 -22.73
C LEU A 13 22.97 2.87 -23.56
N ASP A 14 23.71 2.32 -24.52
CA ASP A 14 24.49 3.10 -25.48
C ASP A 14 23.57 3.72 -26.55
N LEU A 15 22.74 4.66 -26.09
CA LEU A 15 21.76 5.40 -26.90
C LEU A 15 21.84 6.89 -26.56
N PRO A 16 21.60 7.77 -27.54
CA PRO A 16 21.47 9.21 -27.27
C PRO A 16 20.42 9.49 -26.18
N VAL A 17 20.63 10.55 -25.39
CA VAL A 17 19.72 10.94 -24.29
C VAL A 17 18.28 11.09 -24.77
N GLU A 18 18.07 11.67 -25.96
CA GLU A 18 16.74 11.84 -26.54
C GLU A 18 16.02 10.50 -26.81
N ALA A 19 16.75 9.48 -27.25
CA ALA A 19 16.20 8.15 -27.48
C ALA A 19 15.82 7.49 -26.14
N ARG A 20 16.68 7.61 -25.12
CA ARG A 20 16.40 7.12 -23.77
C ARG A 20 15.22 7.84 -23.14
N ARG A 21 15.06 9.15 -23.35
CA ARG A 21 13.91 9.97 -22.89
C ARG A 21 12.59 9.49 -23.51
N LYS A 22 12.57 9.07 -24.77
CA LYS A 22 11.38 8.48 -25.39
C LYS A 22 10.97 7.15 -24.76
N LEU A 23 11.95 6.36 -24.34
CA LEU A 23 11.70 5.07 -23.67
C LEU A 23 11.25 5.22 -22.22
N TRP A 24 11.47 6.37 -21.57
CA TRP A 24 11.22 6.61 -20.15
C TRP A 24 9.73 6.55 -19.78
N PHE A 25 8.83 7.04 -20.62
CA PHE A 25 7.43 7.27 -20.25
C PHE A 25 6.68 5.98 -19.85
N LYS A 26 6.84 4.90 -20.60
CA LYS A 26 6.13 3.64 -20.35
C LYS A 26 6.52 2.99 -19.01
N PRO A 27 7.79 2.75 -18.70
CA PRO A 27 8.19 2.18 -17.41
C PRO A 27 7.94 3.13 -16.24
N PHE A 28 8.04 4.45 -16.44
CA PHE A 28 7.62 5.45 -15.46
C PHE A 28 6.14 5.28 -15.11
N MET A 29 5.26 5.27 -16.12
CA MET A 29 3.82 5.16 -15.88
C MET A 29 3.44 3.84 -15.19
N GLN A 30 4.09 2.73 -15.54
CA GLN A 30 3.91 1.45 -14.85
C GLN A 30 4.29 1.54 -13.37
N SER A 31 5.45 2.12 -13.07
CA SER A 31 5.92 2.29 -11.68
C SER A 31 5.02 3.25 -10.89
N TYR A 32 4.61 4.34 -11.52
CA TYR A 32 3.70 5.34 -10.95
C TYR A 32 2.33 4.74 -10.62
N LEU A 33 1.74 3.98 -11.54
CA LEU A 33 0.44 3.33 -11.31
C LEU A 33 0.51 2.28 -10.21
N VAL A 34 1.60 1.53 -10.11
CA VAL A 34 1.79 0.55 -9.03
C VAL A 34 1.76 1.25 -7.66
N VAL A 35 2.50 2.35 -7.49
CA VAL A 35 2.51 3.05 -6.20
C VAL A 35 1.21 3.83 -5.95
N PHE A 36 0.57 4.36 -6.99
CA PHE A 36 -0.72 5.04 -6.89
C PHE A 36 -1.83 4.08 -6.43
N ILE A 37 -2.01 2.98 -7.17
CA ILE A 37 -3.06 1.98 -6.90
C ILE A 37 -2.75 1.23 -5.59
N GLY A 38 -1.48 0.89 -5.33
CA GLY A 38 -1.06 0.25 -4.10
C GLY A 38 -1.37 1.11 -2.86
N TYR A 39 -1.07 2.41 -2.91
CA TYR A 39 -1.35 3.33 -1.81
C TYR A 39 -2.86 3.58 -1.63
N LEU A 40 -3.60 3.73 -2.74
CA LEU A 40 -5.06 3.79 -2.74
C LEU A 40 -5.65 2.57 -2.03
N THR A 41 -5.18 1.36 -2.37
CA THR A 41 -5.68 0.10 -1.81
C THR A 41 -5.34 -0.05 -0.34
N MET A 42 -4.19 0.47 0.13
CA MET A 42 -3.89 0.54 1.57
C MET A 42 -4.97 1.33 2.33
N TYR A 43 -5.50 2.41 1.75
CA TYR A 43 -6.59 3.17 2.35
C TYR A 43 -7.94 2.46 2.27
N LEU A 44 -8.20 1.70 1.21
CA LEU A 44 -9.38 0.86 1.14
C LEU A 44 -9.46 -0.10 2.33
N ILE A 45 -8.39 -0.85 2.63
CA ILE A 45 -8.41 -1.82 3.74
C ILE A 45 -8.31 -1.18 5.13
N ARG A 46 -7.72 0.01 5.25
CA ARG A 46 -7.58 0.74 6.52
C ARG A 46 -8.89 1.30 7.03
N LYS A 47 -9.66 1.92 6.13
CA LYS A 47 -10.88 2.65 6.49
C LYS A 47 -12.04 1.74 6.87
N ASN A 48 -12.00 0.48 6.48
CA ASN A 48 -13.06 -0.50 6.77
C ASN A 48 -13.34 -0.67 8.26
N PHE A 49 -12.30 -0.63 9.10
CA PHE A 49 -12.46 -0.70 10.55
C PHE A 49 -13.37 0.42 11.08
N ASN A 50 -13.15 1.66 10.62
CA ASN A 50 -13.97 2.79 11.07
C ASN A 50 -15.41 2.70 10.56
N ILE A 51 -15.62 2.11 9.39
CA ILE A 51 -16.94 1.95 8.78
C ILE A 51 -17.72 0.84 9.49
N ALA A 52 -17.05 -0.25 9.85
CA ALA A 52 -17.65 -1.46 10.41
C ALA A 52 -17.91 -1.40 11.93
N GLN A 53 -17.51 -0.33 12.64
CA GLN A 53 -17.59 -0.29 14.11
C GLN A 53 -18.99 -0.57 14.67
N ASN A 54 -20.03 0.03 14.07
CA ASN A 54 -21.39 -0.19 14.53
C ASN A 54 -21.85 -1.64 14.31
N ASP A 55 -21.49 -2.21 13.16
CA ASP A 55 -21.86 -3.59 12.83
C ASP A 55 -21.10 -4.58 13.74
N MET A 56 -19.82 -4.28 14.06
CA MET A 56 -19.03 -5.05 15.01
C MET A 56 -19.64 -5.03 16.43
N ILE A 57 -20.22 -3.91 16.85
CA ILE A 57 -20.95 -3.83 18.13
C ILE A 57 -22.20 -4.69 18.08
N GLN A 58 -22.99 -4.60 17.01
CA GLN A 58 -24.27 -5.29 16.89
C GLN A 58 -24.11 -6.79 16.70
N GLU A 59 -23.18 -7.24 15.85
CA GLU A 59 -23.01 -8.65 15.51
C GLU A 59 -22.14 -9.41 16.50
N TYR A 60 -21.09 -8.78 17.07
CA TYR A 60 -20.11 -9.43 17.93
C TYR A 60 -20.10 -8.93 19.37
N GLY A 61 -20.95 -7.97 19.73
CA GLY A 61 -21.09 -7.46 21.10
C GLY A 61 -19.86 -6.69 21.60
N LEU A 62 -19.01 -6.19 20.72
CA LEU A 62 -17.83 -5.42 21.09
C LEU A 62 -18.20 -4.08 21.71
N SER A 63 -17.54 -3.71 22.80
CA SER A 63 -17.70 -2.41 23.42
C SER A 63 -16.89 -1.33 22.69
N MET A 64 -17.28 -0.06 22.87
CA MET A 64 -16.50 1.09 22.36
C MET A 64 -15.06 1.12 22.90
N THR A 65 -14.84 0.64 24.11
CA THR A 65 -13.50 0.55 24.73
C THR A 65 -12.64 -0.47 23.98
N GLU A 66 -13.19 -1.64 23.65
CA GLU A 66 -12.47 -2.69 22.90
C GLU A 66 -12.15 -2.21 21.48
N LEU A 67 -13.08 -1.56 20.80
CA LEU A 67 -12.82 -0.94 19.50
C LEU A 67 -11.73 0.14 19.60
N GLY A 68 -11.75 0.93 20.67
CA GLY A 68 -10.70 1.90 20.96
C GLY A 68 -9.32 1.25 21.14
N MET A 69 -9.24 0.13 21.87
CA MET A 69 -7.98 -0.64 22.05
C MET A 69 -7.46 -1.20 20.71
N ILE A 70 -8.33 -1.75 19.87
CA ILE A 70 -7.97 -2.22 18.52
C ILE A 70 -7.39 -1.06 17.68
N GLY A 71 -8.08 0.09 17.64
CA GLY A 71 -7.65 1.27 16.90
C GLY A 71 -6.34 1.88 17.43
N LEU A 72 -6.15 1.87 18.76
CA LEU A 72 -4.92 2.31 19.40
C LEU A 72 -3.73 1.44 19.03
N GLY A 73 -3.91 0.11 19.02
CA GLY A 73 -2.88 -0.84 18.58
C GLY A 73 -2.37 -0.53 17.17
N PHE A 74 -3.29 -0.31 16.23
CA PHE A 74 -2.96 0.11 14.87
C PHE A 74 -2.17 1.44 14.86
N SER A 75 -2.64 2.45 15.59
CA SER A 75 -2.07 3.79 15.57
C SER A 75 -0.64 3.82 16.11
N ILE A 76 -0.37 3.09 17.19
CA ILE A 76 0.97 2.97 17.78
C ILE A 76 1.91 2.28 16.81
N THR A 77 1.54 1.12 16.29
CA THR A 77 2.41 0.35 15.38
C THR A 77 2.62 1.05 14.05
N TYR A 78 1.62 1.76 13.54
CA TYR A 78 1.75 2.61 12.37
C TYR A 78 2.74 3.76 12.60
N GLY A 79 2.68 4.43 13.77
CA GLY A 79 3.59 5.50 14.13
C GLY A 79 5.04 5.01 14.25
N VAL A 80 5.27 3.92 14.99
CA VAL A 80 6.59 3.29 15.12
C VAL A 80 7.08 2.78 13.78
N GLY A 81 6.21 2.13 13.03
CA GLY A 81 6.52 1.58 11.71
C GLY A 81 6.96 2.65 10.71
N LYS A 82 6.40 3.87 10.77
CA LYS A 82 6.86 4.98 9.92
C LYS A 82 8.37 5.23 10.01
N THR A 83 8.93 5.13 11.19
CA THR A 83 10.38 5.30 11.37
C THR A 83 11.13 4.03 11.00
N VAL A 84 10.76 2.90 11.57
CA VAL A 84 11.48 1.62 11.43
C VAL A 84 11.40 1.11 9.99
N VAL A 85 10.18 0.99 9.45
CA VAL A 85 9.98 0.39 8.12
C VAL A 85 10.50 1.31 7.01
N SER A 86 10.37 2.64 7.18
CA SER A 86 10.92 3.60 6.21
C SER A 86 12.44 3.59 6.20
N TYR A 87 13.09 3.46 7.36
CA TYR A 87 14.54 3.28 7.45
C TYR A 87 15.00 2.00 6.74
N TYR A 88 14.29 0.89 6.94
CA TYR A 88 14.57 -0.37 6.24
C TYR A 88 14.32 -0.30 4.73
N ALA A 89 13.35 0.49 4.29
CA ALA A 89 13.05 0.67 2.87
C ALA A 89 14.06 1.57 2.17
N ASP A 90 14.79 2.40 2.93
CA ASP A 90 15.82 3.25 2.37
C ASP A 90 16.95 2.41 1.77
N GLY A 91 17.44 2.80 0.60
CA GLY A 91 18.42 2.02 -0.14
C GLY A 91 17.90 0.70 -0.74
N LYS A 92 16.62 0.38 -0.62
CA LYS A 92 15.97 -0.80 -1.22
C LYS A 92 15.12 -0.43 -2.44
N ASN A 93 14.62 -1.46 -3.11
CA ASN A 93 13.64 -1.30 -4.18
C ASN A 93 12.27 -0.92 -3.59
N THR A 94 12.03 0.39 -3.42
CA THR A 94 10.84 0.92 -2.76
C THR A 94 9.55 0.59 -3.51
N LYS A 95 9.62 0.43 -4.83
CA LYS A 95 8.50 -0.02 -5.66
C LYS A 95 8.09 -1.47 -5.34
N GLN A 96 9.04 -2.37 -5.08
CA GLN A 96 8.74 -3.75 -4.68
C GLN A 96 8.34 -3.86 -3.21
N PHE A 97 8.88 -2.97 -2.38
CA PHE A 97 8.60 -2.95 -0.95
C PHE A 97 7.12 -2.66 -0.66
N LEU A 98 6.53 -1.67 -1.36
CA LEU A 98 5.14 -1.26 -1.15
C LEU A 98 4.12 -2.39 -1.42
N PRO A 99 4.12 -3.08 -2.59
CA PRO A 99 3.21 -4.20 -2.83
C PRO A 99 3.40 -5.37 -1.86
N LEU A 100 4.65 -5.66 -1.46
CA LEU A 100 4.93 -6.70 -0.46
C LEU A 100 4.27 -6.36 0.88
N MET A 101 4.42 -5.12 1.37
CA MET A 101 3.80 -4.66 2.60
C MET A 101 2.27 -4.63 2.48
N LEU A 102 1.72 -4.31 1.31
CA LEU A 102 0.28 -4.39 1.06
C LEU A 102 -0.23 -5.83 1.18
N ILE A 103 0.48 -6.82 0.62
CA ILE A 103 0.14 -8.25 0.74
C ILE A 103 0.15 -8.67 2.21
N LEU A 104 1.21 -8.36 2.95
CA LEU A 104 1.33 -8.69 4.38
C LEU A 104 0.21 -8.03 5.20
N SER A 105 -0.11 -6.77 4.91
CA SER A 105 -1.22 -6.08 5.56
C SER A 105 -2.57 -6.74 5.25
N ALA A 106 -2.82 -7.13 4.00
CA ALA A 106 -4.04 -7.82 3.60
C ALA A 106 -4.19 -9.18 4.29
N LEU A 107 -3.11 -9.94 4.42
CA LEU A 107 -3.10 -11.20 5.18
C LEU A 107 -3.42 -10.97 6.66
N CYS A 108 -2.89 -9.90 7.26
CA CYS A 108 -3.25 -9.51 8.62
C CYS A 108 -4.74 -9.15 8.74
N MET A 109 -5.32 -8.46 7.76
CA MET A 109 -6.75 -8.14 7.77
C MET A 109 -7.64 -9.38 7.61
N LEU A 110 -7.20 -10.40 6.88
CA LEU A 110 -7.87 -11.71 6.86
C LEU A 110 -7.78 -12.41 8.21
N GLY A 111 -6.60 -12.36 8.87
CA GLY A 111 -6.44 -12.85 10.25
C GLY A 111 -7.33 -12.10 11.25
N PHE A 112 -7.47 -10.79 11.09
CA PHE A 112 -8.40 -9.96 11.86
C PHE A 112 -9.85 -10.43 11.66
N SER A 113 -10.28 -10.67 10.42
CA SER A 113 -11.62 -11.18 10.12
C SER A 113 -11.86 -12.56 10.72
N ALA A 114 -10.89 -13.46 10.62
CA ALA A 114 -10.96 -14.79 11.23
C ALA A 114 -11.10 -14.72 12.77
N SER A 115 -10.50 -13.70 13.39
CA SER A 115 -10.60 -13.49 14.85
C SER A 115 -12.01 -13.09 15.30
N MET A 116 -12.82 -12.50 14.41
CA MET A 116 -14.24 -12.18 14.67
C MET A 116 -15.17 -13.38 14.46
N GLY A 117 -14.79 -14.34 13.62
CA GLY A 117 -15.67 -15.41 13.13
C GLY A 117 -16.05 -16.51 14.12
N GLY A 118 -15.95 -16.31 15.42
CA GLY A 118 -16.44 -17.25 16.43
C GLY A 118 -15.60 -18.53 16.61
N THR A 119 -14.37 -18.55 16.13
CA THR A 119 -13.45 -19.70 16.19
C THR A 119 -12.69 -19.81 17.50
N GLY A 120 -13.15 -19.13 18.57
CA GLY A 120 -12.49 -19.09 19.87
C GLY A 120 -11.34 -18.08 19.97
N PHE A 121 -11.15 -17.25 18.96
CA PHE A 121 -10.20 -16.14 19.01
C PHE A 121 -10.68 -15.04 19.96
N SER A 122 -9.72 -14.42 20.62
CA SER A 122 -9.98 -13.37 21.60
C SER A 122 -9.75 -11.97 20.99
N LEU A 123 -10.22 -10.95 21.71
CA LEU A 123 -9.91 -9.54 21.43
C LEU A 123 -8.40 -9.29 21.20
N TYR A 124 -7.54 -10.01 21.91
CA TYR A 124 -6.08 -9.88 21.75
C TYR A 124 -5.59 -10.25 20.36
N PHE A 125 -6.18 -11.25 19.71
CA PHE A 125 -5.86 -11.60 18.32
C PHE A 125 -6.33 -10.51 17.34
N MET A 126 -7.50 -9.91 17.58
CA MET A 126 -7.97 -8.77 16.79
C MET A 126 -7.00 -7.58 16.90
N ILE A 127 -6.60 -7.23 18.14
CA ILE A 127 -5.62 -6.18 18.39
C ILE A 127 -4.29 -6.50 17.69
N PHE A 128 -3.81 -7.73 17.83
CA PHE A 128 -2.54 -8.18 17.23
C PHE A 128 -2.53 -8.05 15.70
N PHE A 129 -3.53 -8.62 15.02
CA PHE A 129 -3.58 -8.58 13.57
C PHE A 129 -3.79 -7.17 13.03
N TYR A 130 -4.64 -6.37 13.68
CA TYR A 130 -4.87 -4.99 13.25
C TYR A 130 -3.65 -4.11 13.49
N ALA A 131 -2.97 -4.26 14.61
CA ALA A 131 -1.72 -3.59 14.91
C ALA A 131 -0.61 -3.98 13.91
N LEU A 132 -0.48 -5.27 13.60
CA LEU A 132 0.49 -5.75 12.62
C LEU A 132 0.20 -5.22 11.21
N SER A 133 -1.08 -5.14 10.84
CA SER A 133 -1.51 -4.48 9.60
C SER A 133 -1.07 -3.01 9.56
N GLY A 134 -1.21 -2.28 10.67
CA GLY A 134 -0.75 -0.90 10.81
C GLY A 134 0.75 -0.76 10.59
N PHE A 135 1.54 -1.64 11.17
CA PHE A 135 2.98 -1.68 10.97
C PHE A 135 3.37 -1.84 9.49
N PHE A 136 2.76 -2.79 8.79
CA PHE A 136 3.04 -3.00 7.37
C PHE A 136 2.57 -1.84 6.48
N GLN A 137 1.46 -1.19 6.79
CA GLN A 137 0.96 -0.04 6.03
C GLN A 137 1.78 1.23 6.21
N SER A 138 2.62 1.30 7.24
CA SER A 138 3.36 2.52 7.62
C SER A 138 4.32 3.04 6.55
N CYS A 139 4.87 2.15 5.70
CA CYS A 139 5.80 2.50 4.63
C CYS A 139 5.12 3.08 3.38
N GLY A 140 3.78 3.00 3.26
CA GLY A 140 3.07 3.32 2.03
C GLY A 140 3.42 4.69 1.46
N GLY A 141 3.42 5.72 2.30
CA GLY A 141 3.78 7.08 1.90
C GLY A 141 5.25 7.23 1.51
N SER A 142 6.17 6.77 2.35
CA SER A 142 7.61 6.92 2.11
C SER A 142 8.09 6.15 0.88
N CYS A 143 7.62 4.90 0.68
CA CYS A 143 7.96 4.10 -0.49
C CYS A 143 7.42 4.70 -1.79
N SER A 144 6.18 5.19 -1.77
CA SER A 144 5.59 5.86 -2.93
C SER A 144 6.34 7.15 -3.28
N TYR A 145 6.60 7.98 -2.27
CA TYR A 145 7.35 9.24 -2.44
C TYR A 145 8.74 8.97 -3.03
N SER A 146 9.49 8.03 -2.44
CA SER A 146 10.83 7.65 -2.93
C SER A 146 10.79 7.15 -4.37
N THR A 147 9.84 6.28 -4.73
CA THR A 147 9.71 5.78 -6.10
C THR A 147 9.40 6.91 -7.08
N ILE A 148 8.41 7.76 -6.77
CA ILE A 148 8.00 8.86 -7.66
C ILE A 148 9.16 9.84 -7.86
N THR A 149 9.88 10.21 -6.79
CA THR A 149 10.99 11.18 -6.89
C THR A 149 12.16 10.68 -7.72
N LYS A 150 12.44 9.38 -7.71
CA LYS A 150 13.47 8.77 -8.57
C LYS A 150 13.08 8.75 -10.05
N TRP A 151 11.80 8.75 -10.36
CA TRP A 151 11.28 8.69 -11.72
C TRP A 151 10.98 10.05 -12.33
N THR A 152 10.81 11.10 -11.52
CA THR A 152 10.29 12.39 -12.00
C THR A 152 11.34 13.49 -11.98
N PRO A 153 11.44 14.28 -13.06
CA PRO A 153 12.30 15.46 -13.10
C PRO A 153 11.82 16.50 -12.06
N ARG A 154 12.77 17.30 -11.56
CA ARG A 154 12.54 18.26 -10.45
C ARG A 154 11.40 19.23 -10.77
N ASN A 155 11.34 19.75 -11.99
CA ASN A 155 10.35 20.73 -12.43
C ASN A 155 8.91 20.17 -12.51
N LYS A 156 8.73 18.84 -12.64
CA LYS A 156 7.42 18.15 -12.69
C LYS A 156 7.11 17.34 -11.44
N ARG A 157 8.06 17.18 -10.53
CA ARG A 157 7.94 16.34 -9.32
C ARG A 157 6.75 16.72 -8.45
N GLY A 158 6.53 18.03 -8.23
CA GLY A 158 5.39 18.53 -7.45
C GLY A 158 4.03 18.13 -8.06
N THR A 159 3.89 18.19 -9.38
CA THR A 159 2.66 17.77 -10.07
C THR A 159 2.38 16.29 -9.87
N TYR A 160 3.36 15.41 -10.09
CA TYR A 160 3.16 13.97 -9.94
C TYR A 160 2.92 13.56 -8.48
N LEU A 161 3.61 14.20 -7.52
CA LEU A 161 3.36 13.98 -6.10
C LEU A 161 1.97 14.49 -5.68
N GLY A 162 1.53 15.63 -6.19
CA GLY A 162 0.18 16.16 -5.97
C GLY A 162 -0.90 15.22 -6.51
N MET A 163 -0.72 14.72 -7.74
CA MET A 163 -1.63 13.73 -8.32
C MET A 163 -1.64 12.41 -7.53
N TRP A 164 -0.45 11.91 -7.13
CA TRP A 164 -0.38 10.72 -6.27
C TRP A 164 -1.09 10.93 -4.94
N ASN A 165 -1.00 12.11 -4.36
CA ASN A 165 -1.66 12.42 -3.10
C ASN A 165 -3.20 12.29 -3.18
N LEU A 166 -3.81 12.35 -4.37
CA LEU A 166 -5.23 12.06 -4.57
C LEU A 166 -5.58 10.59 -4.28
N SER A 167 -4.63 9.67 -4.41
CA SER A 167 -4.87 8.23 -4.25
C SER A 167 -5.45 7.87 -2.88
N HIS A 168 -4.96 8.48 -1.81
CA HIS A 168 -5.48 8.20 -0.46
C HIS A 168 -6.89 8.78 -0.25
N ASN A 169 -7.23 9.91 -0.86
CA ASN A 169 -8.58 10.48 -0.80
C ASN A 169 -9.57 9.59 -1.58
N VAL A 170 -9.18 9.15 -2.79
CA VAL A 170 -10.00 8.24 -3.61
C VAL A 170 -10.18 6.89 -2.89
N GLY A 171 -9.08 6.34 -2.34
CA GLY A 171 -9.13 5.09 -1.56
C GLY A 171 -10.01 5.21 -0.32
N GLY A 172 -9.88 6.32 0.42
CA GLY A 172 -10.70 6.60 1.60
C GLY A 172 -12.18 6.80 1.28
N ALA A 173 -12.49 7.52 0.21
CA ALA A 173 -13.88 7.75 -0.23
C ALA A 173 -14.53 6.46 -0.77
N GLY A 174 -13.78 5.63 -1.51
CA GLY A 174 -14.27 4.36 -2.05
C GLY A 174 -14.38 3.24 -1.02
N ALA A 175 -13.75 3.38 0.14
CA ALA A 175 -13.68 2.30 1.13
C ALA A 175 -15.07 1.83 1.61
N ALA A 176 -15.98 2.76 1.87
CA ALA A 176 -17.35 2.42 2.31
C ALA A 176 -18.09 1.61 1.23
N GLY A 177 -18.03 2.05 -0.03
CA GLY A 177 -18.68 1.33 -1.13
C GLY A 177 -18.14 -0.09 -1.30
N VAL A 178 -16.82 -0.26 -1.24
CA VAL A 178 -16.18 -1.59 -1.38
C VAL A 178 -16.49 -2.48 -0.17
N ALA A 179 -16.45 -1.93 1.05
CA ALA A 179 -16.76 -2.68 2.26
C ALA A 179 -18.22 -3.15 2.28
N LEU A 180 -19.18 -2.23 2.03
CA LEU A 180 -20.61 -2.54 1.99
C LEU A 180 -20.96 -3.49 0.85
N PHE A 181 -20.32 -3.35 -0.31
CA PHE A 181 -20.50 -4.32 -1.40
C PHE A 181 -20.10 -5.73 -0.96
N GLY A 182 -18.92 -5.86 -0.31
CA GLY A 182 -18.47 -7.14 0.24
C GLY A 182 -19.46 -7.74 1.23
N ALA A 183 -19.92 -6.95 2.21
CA ALA A 183 -20.88 -7.41 3.20
C ALA A 183 -22.23 -7.83 2.56
N ASN A 184 -22.85 -6.91 1.80
CA ASN A 184 -24.24 -7.09 1.37
C ASN A 184 -24.42 -8.08 0.22
N TYR A 185 -23.46 -8.17 -0.71
CA TYR A 185 -23.61 -8.98 -1.92
C TYR A 185 -22.82 -10.30 -1.91
N LEU A 186 -21.79 -10.40 -1.06
CA LEU A 186 -20.93 -11.58 -1.01
C LEU A 186 -21.01 -12.36 0.31
N PHE A 187 -21.46 -11.71 1.37
CA PHE A 187 -21.49 -12.28 2.72
C PHE A 187 -22.85 -12.11 3.44
N ASP A 188 -23.95 -11.99 2.69
CA ASP A 188 -25.33 -11.94 3.20
C ASP A 188 -25.56 -10.91 4.33
N GLY A 189 -24.90 -9.76 4.22
CA GLY A 189 -24.97 -8.67 5.20
C GLY A 189 -23.97 -8.79 6.36
N ASN A 190 -23.20 -9.86 6.45
CA ASN A 190 -22.25 -10.08 7.55
C ASN A 190 -21.06 -9.12 7.49
N VAL A 191 -20.67 -8.55 8.64
CA VAL A 191 -19.57 -7.59 8.75
C VAL A 191 -18.21 -8.16 8.31
N LEU A 192 -18.03 -9.48 8.32
CA LEU A 192 -16.81 -10.13 7.82
C LEU A 192 -16.54 -9.76 6.36
N GLY A 193 -17.58 -9.59 5.55
CA GLY A 193 -17.45 -9.16 4.15
C GLY A 193 -16.80 -7.80 3.99
N MET A 194 -16.97 -6.89 4.97
CA MET A 194 -16.35 -5.57 4.94
C MET A 194 -14.81 -5.63 5.05
N PHE A 195 -14.26 -6.73 5.54
CA PHE A 195 -12.81 -6.91 5.70
C PHE A 195 -12.26 -7.91 4.68
N ILE A 196 -12.94 -9.04 4.45
CA ILE A 196 -12.46 -10.11 3.57
C ILE A 196 -12.39 -9.63 2.12
N PHE A 197 -13.47 -9.04 1.59
CA PHE A 197 -13.52 -8.63 0.19
C PHE A 197 -12.47 -7.58 -0.17
N PRO A 198 -12.32 -6.45 0.57
CA PRO A 198 -11.24 -5.50 0.31
C PRO A 198 -9.84 -6.10 0.49
N SER A 199 -9.66 -7.07 1.39
CA SER A 199 -8.38 -7.76 1.57
C SER A 199 -8.02 -8.63 0.38
N ILE A 200 -9.00 -9.29 -0.26
CA ILE A 200 -8.79 -10.03 -1.52
C ILE A 200 -8.36 -9.07 -2.63
N ILE A 201 -9.02 -7.92 -2.76
CA ILE A 201 -8.60 -6.87 -3.71
C ILE A 201 -7.15 -6.45 -3.44
N ALA A 202 -6.80 -6.24 -2.17
CA ALA A 202 -5.45 -5.82 -1.79
C ALA A 202 -4.39 -6.91 -2.11
N LEU A 203 -4.71 -8.18 -1.95
CA LEU A 203 -3.85 -9.29 -2.37
C LEU A 203 -3.62 -9.27 -3.89
N ILE A 204 -4.69 -9.15 -4.68
CA ILE A 204 -4.60 -9.09 -6.14
C ILE A 204 -3.73 -7.90 -6.58
N VAL A 205 -4.02 -6.70 -6.06
CA VAL A 205 -3.25 -5.49 -6.36
C VAL A 205 -1.79 -5.64 -5.94
N GLY A 206 -1.53 -6.23 -4.78
CA GLY A 206 -0.18 -6.50 -4.29
C GLY A 206 0.59 -7.43 -5.22
N PHE A 207 0.03 -8.59 -5.57
CA PHE A 207 0.69 -9.54 -6.48
C PHE A 207 0.91 -8.97 -7.89
N VAL A 208 -0.07 -8.27 -8.44
CA VAL A 208 0.06 -7.56 -9.72
C VAL A 208 1.14 -6.48 -9.61
N GLY A 209 1.15 -5.71 -8.50
CA GLY A 209 2.14 -4.68 -8.25
C GLY A 209 3.58 -5.22 -8.18
N LEU A 210 3.80 -6.42 -7.67
CA LEU A 210 5.13 -7.05 -7.68
C LEU A 210 5.65 -7.32 -9.11
N ARG A 211 4.76 -7.53 -10.07
CA ARG A 211 5.12 -7.92 -11.46
C ARG A 211 5.50 -6.75 -12.35
N PHE A 212 4.96 -5.54 -12.12
CA PHE A 212 5.11 -4.39 -13.02
C PHE A 212 5.95 -3.26 -12.41
N GLY A 213 6.63 -2.50 -13.28
CA GLY A 213 7.43 -1.33 -12.92
C GLY A 213 8.73 -1.62 -12.18
N SER A 214 9.47 -0.58 -11.85
CA SER A 214 10.70 -0.62 -11.05
C SER A 214 10.81 0.65 -10.18
N ASP A 215 11.80 0.69 -9.29
CA ASP A 215 11.99 1.83 -8.39
C ASP A 215 12.69 3.03 -9.02
N SER A 216 13.39 2.82 -10.13
CA SER A 216 14.12 3.90 -10.82
C SER A 216 14.34 3.61 -12.31
N PRO A 217 14.64 4.63 -13.13
CA PRO A 217 14.99 4.47 -14.55
C PRO A 217 16.26 3.66 -14.76
N GLU A 218 17.19 3.65 -13.82
CA GLU A 218 18.45 2.90 -13.87
C GLU A 218 18.22 1.38 -14.01
N ALA A 219 17.07 0.87 -13.52
CA ALA A 219 16.70 -0.53 -13.68
C ALA A 219 16.38 -0.94 -15.13
N TYR A 220 16.17 0.03 -15.99
CA TYR A 220 15.96 -0.15 -17.44
C TYR A 220 17.14 0.33 -18.29
N GLY A 221 18.27 0.66 -17.65
CA GLY A 221 19.43 1.21 -18.35
C GLY A 221 19.20 2.62 -18.93
N LEU A 222 18.24 3.36 -18.42
CA LEU A 222 17.95 4.69 -18.90
C LEU A 222 18.89 5.77 -18.30
N GLY A 223 19.65 5.42 -17.26
CA GLY A 223 20.43 6.36 -16.46
C GLY A 223 19.57 7.08 -15.42
N LYS A 224 20.13 8.09 -14.76
CA LYS A 224 19.41 8.88 -13.76
C LYS A 224 18.44 9.83 -14.42
N VAL A 225 17.34 10.17 -13.73
CA VAL A 225 16.33 11.10 -14.26
C VAL A 225 16.91 12.51 -14.49
N GLU A 226 17.85 12.93 -13.65
CA GLU A 226 18.54 14.21 -13.79
C GLU A 226 19.34 14.31 -15.12
N GLU A 227 19.99 13.21 -15.53
CA GLU A 227 20.69 13.12 -16.81
C GLU A 227 19.74 13.08 -18.00
N LEU A 228 18.57 12.40 -17.84
CA LEU A 228 17.56 12.33 -18.91
C LEU A 228 16.91 13.67 -19.23
N PHE A 229 16.82 14.57 -18.27
CA PHE A 229 16.09 15.82 -18.37
C PHE A 229 16.98 17.07 -18.23
N ASP A 230 18.31 16.90 -18.36
CA ASP A 230 19.31 17.98 -18.36
C ASP A 230 19.22 18.86 -17.09
N GLU A 231 19.09 18.21 -15.91
CA GLU A 231 18.96 18.88 -14.60
C GLU A 231 20.26 18.87 -13.79
N VAL A 232 21.39 18.63 -14.44
CA VAL A 232 22.72 18.59 -13.83
C VAL A 232 23.35 19.97 -13.81
#